data_aea51ab105104500c2029c3ab1fde03d
#
_entry.id   aea51ab105104500c2029c3ab1fde03d
#
_cell.length_a   1.000
_cell.length_b   1.000
_cell.length_c   1.000
_cell.angle_alpha   90.00
_cell.angle_beta   90.00
_cell.angle_gamma   90.00
#
_symmetry.space_group_name_H-M   'P 1'
#
loop_
_entity.id
_entity.type
_entity.pdbx_description
1 polymer ?
#
loop_
_entity_poly.entity_id
_entity_poly.type
_entity_poly.pdbx_seq_one_letter_code
_entity_poly.pdbx_strand_id
1 'polypeptide(L)'
;KIGPLGTVALNAALQQRLNPPAPGRPQLNIRDKILRVGDKVMQVRNNYDIPYTRPDGGEEGAGAFNGDMGVIVDVDVRGGSVTVRSEDRMLVYTAEHVRELEPAYAVTIHKSQGSEFPAVIIPVMDVPPKLCYRNLLYTGVTRAKTLCILAGHSAEVAQMVRSVRRNKRFSCLADLIRDETL
;
A
#
# COMPACT_ATOMS: atom_id res chain seq x y z
N LYS A 1 -9.97 2.06 6.69
CA LYS A 1 -10.25 1.00 5.69
C LYS A 1 -11.75 0.88 5.36
N ILE A 2 -12.65 1.30 6.24
CA ILE A 2 -14.12 1.16 6.14
C ILE A 2 -14.72 2.49 5.66
N GLY A 3 -15.81 2.43 4.90
CA GLY A 3 -16.50 3.57 4.32
C GLY A 3 -16.27 3.72 2.82
N PRO A 4 -17.04 4.59 2.14
CA PRO A 4 -17.00 4.74 0.67
C PRO A 4 -15.65 5.19 0.14
N LEU A 5 -14.89 5.98 0.89
CA LEU A 5 -13.52 6.38 0.59
C LEU A 5 -12.46 5.52 1.30
N GLY A 6 -12.86 4.41 1.92
CA GLY A 6 -11.94 3.44 2.49
C GLY A 6 -11.18 2.67 1.41
N THR A 7 -9.95 2.25 1.72
CA THR A 7 -9.09 1.56 0.72
C THR A 7 -9.73 0.29 0.15
N VAL A 8 -10.59 -0.40 0.89
CA VAL A 8 -11.29 -1.60 0.38
C VAL A 8 -12.26 -1.22 -0.73
N ALA A 9 -13.13 -0.23 -0.48
CA ALA A 9 -14.11 0.23 -1.46
C ALA A 9 -13.44 0.87 -2.68
N LEU A 10 -12.41 1.70 -2.46
CA LEU A 10 -11.65 2.33 -3.54
C LEU A 10 -10.93 1.30 -4.41
N ASN A 11 -10.30 0.29 -3.80
CA ASN A 11 -9.63 -0.76 -4.56
C ASN A 11 -10.62 -1.56 -5.42
N ALA A 12 -11.79 -1.91 -4.88
CA ALA A 12 -12.83 -2.62 -5.64
C ALA A 12 -13.33 -1.78 -6.82
N ALA A 13 -13.64 -0.50 -6.61
CA ALA A 13 -14.12 0.40 -7.65
C ALA A 13 -13.05 0.66 -8.72
N LEU A 14 -11.81 0.89 -8.31
CA LEU A 14 -10.69 1.14 -9.23
C LEU A 14 -10.32 -0.12 -10.02
N GLN A 15 -10.29 -1.29 -9.40
CA GLN A 15 -10.08 -2.55 -10.08
C GLN A 15 -11.15 -2.78 -11.16
N GLN A 16 -12.42 -2.58 -10.82
CA GLN A 16 -13.52 -2.74 -11.75
C GLN A 16 -13.41 -1.76 -12.95
N ARG A 17 -12.90 -0.57 -12.72
CA ARG A 17 -12.77 0.46 -13.76
C ARG A 17 -11.51 0.30 -14.61
N LEU A 18 -10.38 -0.06 -14.01
CA LEU A 18 -9.05 -0.07 -14.63
C LEU A 18 -8.64 -1.46 -15.11
N ASN A 19 -9.12 -2.51 -14.47
CA ASN A 19 -8.85 -3.91 -14.80
C ASN A 19 -10.12 -4.76 -14.64
N PRO A 20 -11.18 -4.51 -15.45
CA PRO A 20 -12.43 -5.28 -15.37
C PRO A 20 -12.19 -6.75 -15.73
N PRO A 21 -13.09 -7.67 -15.31
CA PRO A 21 -13.05 -9.05 -15.77
C PRO A 21 -13.18 -9.10 -17.29
N ALA A 22 -12.41 -9.98 -17.93
CA ALA A 22 -12.46 -10.20 -19.36
C ALA A 22 -12.40 -11.70 -19.68
N PRO A 23 -13.05 -12.16 -20.76
CA PRO A 23 -12.94 -13.54 -21.20
C PRO A 23 -11.49 -13.96 -21.39
N GLY A 24 -11.13 -15.13 -20.88
CA GLY A 24 -9.76 -15.65 -20.97
C GLY A 24 -8.73 -15.03 -20.04
N ARG A 25 -9.09 -14.00 -19.26
CA ARG A 25 -8.17 -13.43 -18.26
C ARG A 25 -8.21 -14.25 -16.98
N PRO A 26 -7.09 -14.88 -16.56
CA PRO A 26 -7.04 -15.66 -15.32
C PRO A 26 -7.28 -14.78 -14.11
N GLN A 27 -8.07 -15.28 -13.17
CA GLN A 27 -8.29 -14.62 -11.87
C GLN A 27 -8.35 -15.65 -10.75
N LEU A 28 -7.92 -15.27 -9.56
CA LEU A 28 -7.97 -16.06 -8.35
C LEU A 28 -8.86 -15.38 -7.32
N ASN A 29 -9.84 -16.11 -6.81
CA ASN A 29 -10.72 -15.64 -5.75
C ASN A 29 -10.15 -16.07 -4.39
N ILE A 30 -9.80 -15.11 -3.54
CA ILE A 30 -9.19 -15.37 -2.23
C ILE A 30 -10.02 -14.64 -1.18
N ARG A 31 -10.82 -15.39 -0.44
CA ARG A 31 -11.74 -14.85 0.59
C ARG A 31 -12.62 -13.72 0.02
N ASP A 32 -12.33 -12.47 0.39
CA ASP A 32 -13.08 -11.25 0.07
C ASP A 32 -12.44 -10.42 -1.06
N LYS A 33 -11.39 -10.94 -1.69
CA LYS A 33 -10.67 -10.25 -2.79
C LYS A 33 -10.53 -11.12 -4.02
N ILE A 34 -10.47 -10.46 -5.16
CA ILE A 34 -10.19 -11.07 -6.46
C ILE A 34 -8.85 -10.51 -6.95
N LEU A 35 -7.96 -11.39 -7.37
CA LEU A 35 -6.69 -11.03 -7.98
C LEU A 35 -6.69 -11.50 -9.44
N ARG A 36 -6.35 -10.58 -10.36
CA ARG A 36 -6.33 -10.82 -11.82
C ARG A 36 -4.99 -10.44 -12.39
N VAL A 37 -4.63 -11.05 -13.49
CA VAL A 37 -3.51 -10.55 -14.31
C VAL A 37 -3.72 -9.07 -14.65
N GLY A 38 -2.72 -8.25 -14.41
CA GLY A 38 -2.75 -6.79 -14.57
C GLY A 38 -3.11 -6.01 -13.29
N ASP A 39 -3.51 -6.67 -12.21
CA ASP A 39 -3.80 -5.97 -10.96
C ASP A 39 -2.53 -5.43 -10.30
N LYS A 40 -2.65 -4.22 -9.75
CA LYS A 40 -1.67 -3.67 -8.81
C LYS A 40 -1.89 -4.28 -7.44
N VAL A 41 -0.82 -4.79 -6.85
CA VAL A 41 -0.83 -5.42 -5.53
C VAL A 41 0.31 -4.92 -4.65
N MET A 42 0.13 -5.11 -3.34
CA MET A 42 1.12 -4.77 -2.33
C MET A 42 1.27 -5.94 -1.36
N GLN A 43 2.50 -6.28 -1.01
CA GLN A 43 2.84 -7.16 0.09
C GLN A 43 2.51 -6.48 1.42
N VAL A 44 1.83 -7.18 2.35
CA VAL A 44 1.34 -6.57 3.59
C VAL A 44 2.07 -7.01 4.85
N ARG A 45 3.06 -7.87 4.72
CA ARG A 45 3.96 -8.28 5.80
C ARG A 45 5.32 -8.71 5.23
N ASN A 46 6.36 -8.74 6.06
CA ASN A 46 7.63 -9.31 5.64
C ASN A 46 7.50 -10.83 5.53
N ASN A 47 7.98 -11.39 4.44
CA ASN A 47 8.08 -12.83 4.24
C ASN A 47 9.36 -13.15 3.47
N TYR A 48 10.27 -13.87 4.11
CA TYR A 48 11.59 -14.20 3.58
C TYR A 48 11.60 -15.50 2.74
N ASP A 49 10.46 -16.20 2.67
CA ASP A 49 10.32 -17.48 1.98
C ASP A 49 9.74 -17.34 0.55
N ILE A 50 9.37 -16.13 0.13
CA ILE A 50 8.82 -15.89 -1.20
C ILE A 50 9.95 -15.84 -2.22
N PRO A 51 10.05 -16.84 -3.13
CA PRO A 51 11.12 -16.86 -4.12
C PRO A 51 10.93 -15.76 -5.16
N TYR A 52 12.03 -15.19 -5.61
CA TYR A 52 12.06 -14.29 -6.75
C TYR A 52 13.19 -14.63 -7.72
N THR A 53 12.97 -14.28 -8.98
CA THR A 53 13.98 -14.28 -10.04
C THR A 53 14.12 -12.87 -10.60
N ARG A 54 15.26 -12.57 -11.23
CA ARG A 54 15.47 -11.32 -11.95
C ARG A 54 15.37 -11.55 -13.45
N PRO A 55 14.58 -10.75 -14.19
CA PRO A 55 14.39 -10.92 -15.63
C PRO A 55 15.66 -10.79 -16.47
N ASP A 56 16.67 -10.08 -15.95
CA ASP A 56 17.98 -9.89 -16.59
C ASP A 56 18.96 -11.06 -16.42
N GLY A 57 18.51 -12.18 -15.84
CA GLY A 57 19.35 -13.33 -15.53
C GLY A 57 20.25 -13.13 -14.30
N GLY A 58 19.94 -12.13 -13.48
CA GLY A 58 20.61 -11.89 -12.20
C GLY A 58 20.32 -12.96 -11.14
N GLU A 59 20.85 -12.73 -9.95
CA GLU A 59 20.73 -13.68 -8.83
C GLU A 59 19.28 -13.98 -8.47
N GLU A 60 18.99 -15.26 -8.27
CA GLU A 60 17.77 -15.73 -7.63
C GLU A 60 17.87 -15.54 -6.12
N GLY A 61 16.73 -15.31 -5.47
CA GLY A 61 16.69 -15.12 -4.03
C GLY A 61 15.30 -15.33 -3.47
N ALA A 62 15.15 -15.02 -2.20
CA ALA A 62 13.86 -15.05 -1.53
C ALA A 62 13.68 -13.80 -0.65
N GLY A 63 12.44 -13.33 -0.57
CA GLY A 63 12.04 -12.22 0.28
C GLY A 63 11.11 -11.23 -0.41
N ALA A 64 9.98 -10.97 0.25
CA ALA A 64 9.06 -9.89 -0.06
C ALA A 64 8.77 -9.10 1.21
N PHE A 65 8.79 -7.78 1.12
CA PHE A 65 8.71 -6.92 2.30
C PHE A 65 7.39 -6.14 2.35
N ASN A 66 6.97 -5.83 3.56
CA ASN A 66 5.78 -5.02 3.77
C ASN A 66 5.89 -3.66 3.07
N GLY A 67 4.98 -3.40 2.13
CA GLY A 67 5.00 -2.20 1.30
C GLY A 67 5.53 -2.42 -0.11
N ASP A 68 6.17 -3.56 -0.41
CA ASP A 68 6.58 -3.92 -1.78
C ASP A 68 5.36 -3.95 -2.69
N MET A 69 5.41 -3.19 -3.77
CA MET A 69 4.33 -3.10 -4.76
C MET A 69 4.73 -3.75 -6.07
N GLY A 70 3.74 -4.30 -6.76
CA GLY A 70 3.96 -4.87 -8.08
C GLY A 70 2.69 -5.01 -8.88
N VAL A 71 2.83 -5.60 -10.05
CA VAL A 71 1.73 -5.91 -10.96
C VAL A 71 1.69 -7.43 -11.15
N ILE A 72 0.51 -8.02 -11.03
CA ILE A 72 0.30 -9.44 -11.32
C ILE A 72 0.50 -9.66 -12.82
N VAL A 73 1.44 -10.54 -13.16
CA VAL A 73 1.75 -10.87 -14.56
C VAL A 73 1.23 -12.26 -14.94
N ASP A 74 1.04 -13.14 -13.96
CA ASP A 74 0.50 -14.48 -14.18
C ASP A 74 -0.33 -14.95 -12.99
N VAL A 75 -1.33 -15.79 -13.27
CA VAL A 75 -2.22 -16.43 -12.28
C VAL A 75 -2.43 -17.89 -12.66
N ASP A 76 -1.89 -18.80 -11.89
CA ASP A 76 -2.22 -20.22 -11.96
C ASP A 76 -3.46 -20.51 -11.11
N VAL A 77 -4.60 -20.61 -11.76
CA VAL A 77 -5.89 -20.89 -11.10
C VAL A 77 -5.92 -22.29 -10.48
N ARG A 78 -5.22 -23.27 -11.06
CA ARG A 78 -5.22 -24.67 -10.57
C ARG A 78 -4.32 -24.82 -9.36
N GLY A 79 -3.09 -24.29 -9.46
CA GLY A 79 -2.13 -24.29 -8.34
C GLY A 79 -2.42 -23.25 -7.26
N GLY A 80 -3.33 -22.29 -7.54
CA GLY A 80 -3.65 -21.21 -6.61
C GLY A 80 -2.51 -20.22 -6.41
N SER A 81 -1.58 -20.12 -7.37
CA SER A 81 -0.39 -19.28 -7.28
C SER A 81 -0.50 -18.02 -8.16
N VAL A 82 0.29 -17.01 -7.83
CA VAL A 82 0.33 -15.73 -8.52
C VAL A 82 1.76 -15.27 -8.69
N THR A 83 2.13 -14.84 -9.89
CA THR A 83 3.42 -14.22 -10.17
C THR A 83 3.27 -12.69 -10.22
N VAL A 84 4.06 -11.99 -9.42
CA VAL A 84 4.07 -10.53 -9.31
C VAL A 84 5.39 -9.97 -9.81
N ARG A 85 5.32 -9.04 -10.76
CA ARG A 85 6.47 -8.25 -11.18
C ARG A 85 6.58 -7.00 -10.29
N SER A 86 7.64 -6.90 -9.52
CA SER A 86 7.97 -5.78 -8.64
C SER A 86 9.34 -5.23 -9.03
N GLU A 87 9.38 -4.05 -9.65
CA GLU A 87 10.60 -3.43 -10.15
C GLU A 87 11.44 -4.40 -11.02
N ASP A 88 12.56 -4.87 -10.49
CA ASP A 88 13.52 -5.79 -11.12
C ASP A 88 13.31 -7.26 -10.71
N ARG A 89 12.22 -7.59 -10.00
CA ARG A 89 11.98 -8.94 -9.45
C ARG A 89 10.66 -9.52 -9.94
N MET A 90 10.69 -10.83 -10.19
CA MET A 90 9.52 -11.67 -10.44
C MET A 90 9.29 -12.56 -9.22
N LEU A 91 8.32 -12.22 -8.39
CA LEU A 91 8.01 -12.93 -7.15
C LEU A 91 6.91 -13.95 -7.38
N VAL A 92 7.09 -15.18 -6.90
CA VAL A 92 6.10 -16.25 -7.03
C VAL A 92 5.42 -16.51 -5.69
N TYR A 93 4.15 -16.18 -5.62
CA TYR A 93 3.31 -16.39 -4.44
C TYR A 93 2.54 -17.70 -4.58
N THR A 94 2.83 -18.65 -3.73
CA THR A 94 2.08 -19.92 -3.68
C THR A 94 0.69 -19.72 -3.07
N ALA A 95 -0.16 -20.73 -3.13
CA ALA A 95 -1.51 -20.71 -2.53
C ALA A 95 -1.52 -20.32 -1.03
N GLU A 96 -0.45 -20.61 -0.31
CA GLU A 96 -0.26 -20.22 1.08
C GLU A 96 0.04 -18.72 1.22
N HIS A 97 0.95 -18.20 0.41
CA HIS A 97 1.48 -16.85 0.52
C HIS A 97 0.63 -15.78 -0.20
N VAL A 98 -0.18 -16.16 -1.17
CA VAL A 98 -1.02 -15.23 -1.94
C VAL A 98 -1.99 -14.40 -1.06
N ARG A 99 -2.28 -14.88 0.14
CA ARG A 99 -3.10 -14.16 1.14
C ARG A 99 -2.43 -12.88 1.66
N GLU A 100 -1.12 -12.79 1.52
CA GLU A 100 -0.30 -11.65 1.94
C GLU A 100 -0.30 -10.49 0.94
N LEU A 101 -0.89 -10.71 -0.24
CA LEU A 101 -1.09 -9.67 -1.24
C LEU A 101 -2.41 -8.94 -1.00
N GLU A 102 -2.41 -7.62 -1.00
CA GLU A 102 -3.62 -6.78 -1.06
C GLU A 102 -3.66 -6.00 -2.38
N PRO A 103 -4.85 -5.76 -2.97
CA PRO A 103 -4.97 -4.81 -4.07
C PRO A 103 -4.41 -3.45 -3.70
N ALA A 104 -3.68 -2.80 -4.59
CA ALA A 104 -2.92 -1.58 -4.34
C ALA A 104 -3.18 -0.46 -5.35
N TYR A 105 -4.39 -0.37 -5.91
CA TYR A 105 -4.86 0.80 -6.64
C TYR A 105 -5.03 2.00 -5.72
N ALA A 106 -5.47 1.75 -4.48
CA ALA A 106 -5.52 2.71 -3.39
C ALA A 106 -4.87 2.11 -2.14
N VAL A 107 -3.98 2.87 -1.51
CA VAL A 107 -3.27 2.47 -0.29
C VAL A 107 -3.46 3.51 0.81
N THR A 108 -3.28 3.12 2.07
CA THR A 108 -3.28 4.12 3.15
C THR A 108 -1.97 4.91 3.15
N ILE A 109 -2.03 6.17 3.59
CA ILE A 109 -0.82 7.01 3.71
C ILE A 109 0.26 6.33 4.56
N HIS A 110 -0.12 5.60 5.61
CA HIS A 110 0.85 4.87 6.43
C HIS A 110 1.56 3.74 5.67
N LYS A 111 0.83 3.01 4.81
CA LYS A 111 1.42 1.95 3.99
C LYS A 111 2.26 2.48 2.81
N SER A 112 2.07 3.74 2.42
CA SER A 112 2.88 4.39 1.38
C SER A 112 4.17 5.02 1.91
N GLN A 113 4.44 4.93 3.22
CA GLN A 113 5.68 5.43 3.79
C GLN A 113 6.89 4.68 3.20
N GLY A 114 7.90 5.42 2.79
CA GLY A 114 9.06 4.88 2.08
C GLY A 114 8.90 4.80 0.56
N SER A 115 7.67 4.80 0.04
CA SER A 115 7.42 4.78 -1.40
C SER A 115 7.16 6.18 -1.95
N GLU A 116 7.46 6.39 -3.24
CA GLU A 116 7.18 7.62 -3.96
C GLU A 116 6.46 7.30 -5.28
N PHE A 117 5.59 8.20 -5.71
CA PHE A 117 4.76 8.01 -6.90
C PHE A 117 4.86 9.24 -7.82
N PRO A 118 4.83 9.08 -9.15
CA PRO A 118 4.78 10.21 -10.07
C PRO A 118 3.60 11.15 -9.79
N ALA A 119 2.43 10.57 -9.50
CA ALA A 119 1.22 11.32 -9.15
C ALA A 119 0.49 10.66 -7.98
N VAL A 120 -0.09 11.48 -7.09
CA VAL A 120 -0.87 11.05 -5.93
C VAL A 120 -2.19 11.79 -5.89
N ILE A 121 -3.27 11.07 -5.66
CA ILE A 121 -4.60 11.64 -5.41
C ILE A 121 -4.97 11.31 -3.96
N ILE A 122 -5.23 12.34 -3.15
CA ILE A 122 -5.62 12.19 -1.75
C ILE A 122 -7.05 12.67 -1.59
N PRO A 123 -8.03 11.77 -1.33
CA PRO A 123 -9.37 12.19 -0.97
C PRO A 123 -9.35 12.85 0.41
N VAL A 124 -9.88 14.08 0.48
CA VAL A 124 -10.01 14.87 1.71
C VAL A 124 -11.49 15.27 1.87
N MET A 125 -12.32 14.26 2.15
CA MET A 125 -13.76 14.37 2.39
C MET A 125 -14.14 13.46 3.54
N ASP A 126 -14.93 13.95 4.47
CA ASP A 126 -15.39 13.23 5.66
C ASP A 126 -14.24 12.57 6.44
N VAL A 127 -13.13 13.30 6.58
CA VAL A 127 -11.93 12.80 7.24
C VAL A 127 -12.23 12.53 8.72
N PRO A 128 -12.09 11.29 9.19
CA PRO A 128 -12.31 10.98 10.60
C PRO A 128 -11.45 11.88 11.52
N PRO A 129 -11.98 12.41 12.63
CA PRO A 129 -11.26 13.33 13.51
C PRO A 129 -9.90 12.81 13.98
N LYS A 130 -9.75 11.49 14.11
CA LYS A 130 -8.49 10.84 14.48
C LYS A 130 -7.42 10.95 13.40
N LEU A 131 -7.80 11.16 12.14
CA LEU A 131 -6.91 11.28 10.98
C LEU A 131 -6.77 12.72 10.50
N CYS A 132 -7.57 13.66 11.04
CA CYS A 132 -7.54 15.06 10.66
C CYS A 132 -6.40 15.81 11.36
N TYR A 133 -5.15 15.62 10.87
CA TYR A 133 -3.97 16.32 11.41
C TYR A 133 -2.89 16.55 10.34
N ARG A 134 -2.11 17.63 10.55
CA ARG A 134 -1.11 18.14 9.61
C ARG A 134 -0.11 17.09 9.15
N ASN A 135 0.47 16.33 10.07
CA ASN A 135 1.54 15.39 9.73
C ASN A 135 1.07 14.27 8.81
N LEU A 136 -0.20 13.83 8.92
CA LEU A 136 -0.74 12.83 8.00
C LEU A 136 -0.87 13.41 6.58
N LEU A 137 -1.43 14.61 6.46
CA LEU A 137 -1.53 15.29 5.17
C LEU A 137 -0.15 15.52 4.55
N TYR A 138 0.81 16.02 5.34
CA TYR A 138 2.18 16.21 4.90
C TYR A 138 2.81 14.91 4.39
N THR A 139 2.67 13.82 5.15
CA THR A 139 3.19 12.50 4.73
C THR A 139 2.57 12.06 3.40
N GLY A 140 1.27 12.28 3.19
CA GLY A 140 0.60 11.95 1.94
C GLY A 140 1.09 12.79 0.77
N VAL A 141 1.19 14.11 0.94
CA VAL A 141 1.64 15.05 -0.11
C VAL A 141 3.08 14.76 -0.52
N THR A 142 3.96 14.47 0.44
CA THR A 142 5.37 14.14 0.15
C THR A 142 5.58 12.79 -0.53
N ARG A 143 4.53 12.01 -0.77
CA ARG A 143 4.60 10.79 -1.61
C ARG A 143 4.55 11.10 -3.11
N ALA A 144 4.17 12.32 -3.49
CA ALA A 144 4.09 12.73 -4.89
C ALA A 144 5.42 13.31 -5.36
N LYS A 145 5.95 12.78 -6.49
CA LYS A 145 7.14 13.34 -7.16
C LYS A 145 6.81 14.56 -8.00
N THR A 146 5.73 14.47 -8.79
CA THR A 146 5.41 15.49 -9.80
C THR A 146 4.06 16.14 -9.57
N LEU A 147 3.02 15.36 -9.24
CA LEU A 147 1.65 15.85 -9.14
C LEU A 147 0.98 15.33 -7.85
N CYS A 148 0.43 16.24 -7.06
CA CYS A 148 -0.44 15.91 -5.95
C CYS A 148 -1.81 16.58 -6.12
N ILE A 149 -2.88 15.79 -6.11
CA ILE A 149 -4.25 16.25 -6.20
C ILE A 149 -4.94 15.99 -4.86
N LEU A 150 -5.40 17.05 -4.20
CA LEU A 150 -6.28 16.96 -3.04
C LEU A 150 -7.73 17.03 -3.51
N ALA A 151 -8.43 15.90 -3.46
CA ALA A 151 -9.82 15.78 -3.92
C ALA A 151 -10.78 15.88 -2.73
N GLY A 152 -11.49 17.01 -2.60
CA GLY A 152 -12.43 17.19 -1.49
C GLY A 152 -12.66 18.64 -1.11
N HIS A 153 -12.96 18.88 0.16
CA HIS A 153 -13.34 20.20 0.68
C HIS A 153 -12.12 21.00 1.15
N SER A 154 -11.94 22.20 0.62
CA SER A 154 -10.85 23.11 1.03
C SER A 154 -10.88 23.43 2.54
N ALA A 155 -12.06 23.47 3.14
CA ALA A 155 -12.23 23.67 4.58
C ALA A 155 -11.59 22.55 5.41
N GLU A 156 -11.74 21.27 4.98
CA GLU A 156 -11.12 20.12 5.66
C GLU A 156 -9.61 20.12 5.49
N VAL A 157 -9.11 20.47 4.31
CA VAL A 157 -7.67 20.66 4.08
C VAL A 157 -7.12 21.73 5.02
N ALA A 158 -7.79 22.89 5.12
CA ALA A 158 -7.39 23.98 6.03
C ALA A 158 -7.42 23.52 7.50
N GLN A 159 -8.41 22.73 7.88
CA GLN A 159 -8.51 22.14 9.22
C GLN A 159 -7.33 21.21 9.50
N MET A 160 -6.99 20.30 8.56
CA MET A 160 -5.83 19.41 8.70
C MET A 160 -4.52 20.18 8.85
N VAL A 161 -4.32 21.24 8.05
CA VAL A 161 -3.12 22.08 8.11
C VAL A 161 -2.98 22.78 9.47
N ARG A 162 -4.08 23.23 10.08
CA ARG A 162 -4.09 23.89 11.39
C ARG A 162 -3.96 22.92 12.56
N SER A 163 -4.35 21.67 12.38
CA SER A 163 -4.38 20.65 13.43
C SER A 163 -3.00 20.08 13.71
N VAL A 164 -2.34 20.60 14.73
CA VAL A 164 -1.03 20.11 15.21
C VAL A 164 -1.28 19.12 16.33
N ARG A 165 -1.37 17.84 16.01
CA ARG A 165 -1.35 16.78 17.02
C ARG A 165 0.09 16.45 17.40
N ARG A 166 0.45 16.80 18.61
CA ARG A 166 1.67 16.29 19.26
C ARG A 166 1.27 15.04 20.04
N ASN A 167 1.57 13.87 19.52
CA ASN A 167 1.57 12.66 20.36
C ASN A 167 2.70 12.84 21.37
N LYS A 168 2.34 13.07 22.64
CA LYS A 168 3.34 13.00 23.73
C LYS A 168 3.88 11.58 23.72
N ARG A 169 5.14 11.43 23.34
CA ARG A 169 5.85 10.18 23.54
C ARG A 169 6.28 10.13 25.01
N PHE A 170 5.73 9.20 25.74
CA PHE A 170 6.21 8.90 27.08
C PHE A 170 7.47 8.03 26.89
N SER A 171 8.64 8.60 27.08
CA SER A 171 9.90 7.88 27.10
C SER A 171 10.67 8.28 28.34
N CYS A 172 11.29 7.32 29.01
CA CYS A 172 12.17 7.55 30.15
C CYS A 172 13.58 8.02 29.72
N LEU A 173 13.79 8.31 28.43
CA LEU A 173 15.13 8.65 27.91
C LEU A 173 15.72 9.89 28.59
N ALA A 174 14.90 10.92 28.84
CA ALA A 174 15.38 12.14 29.51
C ALA A 174 15.79 11.88 30.97
N ASP A 175 15.10 10.95 31.63
CA ASP A 175 15.41 10.58 33.02
C ASP A 175 16.67 9.71 33.07
N LEU A 176 16.77 8.73 32.13
CA LEU A 176 17.99 7.90 32.00
C LEU A 176 19.25 8.72 31.71
N ILE A 177 19.16 9.73 30.80
CA ILE A 177 20.31 10.62 30.52
C ILE A 177 20.70 11.46 31.76
N ARG A 178 19.75 11.83 32.63
CA ARG A 178 20.05 12.57 33.87
C ARG A 178 20.68 11.69 34.90
N ASP A 179 20.28 10.42 35.00
CA ASP A 179 20.80 9.47 35.95
C ASP A 179 22.25 9.01 35.64
N GLU A 180 22.65 9.03 34.35
CA GLU A 180 24.03 8.73 33.93
C GLU A 180 25.00 9.91 34.11
N THR A 181 24.54 11.07 34.57
CA THR A 181 25.35 12.28 34.74
C THR A 181 25.73 12.52 36.24
N LEU A 182 25.48 11.55 37.11
CA LEU A 182 25.92 11.48 38.50
C LEU A 182 26.96 10.37 38.68
#